data_29b51fa87a6bcf3a72fdb7acbe870bda
#
_entry.id   29b51fa87a6bcf3a72fdb7acbe870bda
#
_cell.length_a   1.000
_cell.length_b   1.000
_cell.length_c   1.000
_cell.angle_alpha   90.00
_cell.angle_beta   90.00
_cell.angle_gamma   90.00
#
_symmetry.space_group_name_H-M   'P 1'
#
loop_
_entity.id
_entity.type
_entity.pdbx_description
1 polymer ?
#
loop_
_entity_poly.entity_id
_entity_poly.type
_entity_poly.pdbx_seq_one_letter_code
_entity_poly.pdbx_strand_id
1 'polypeptide(L)'
;QKNRMIMRKKKASPPLLSDSTLNLTDLKTRSMQNLMELAEQYEIENASSMRKQELIFALLSACSLQNGAIYGDGVLEILPDGFGFLRSPLSSYMPGPDDIYVSPSQIRRFSLRKGDIVSGQIRPPKECERYFALLKVTEIGLEPPENAKNLVLFDNLTPIYPDQQLVMENGEKNFANRVVDLMAPVGCGQRGLIVAPPRTGKTVLLQSLANAINANNPDVYLIV
;
A
#
# COMPACT_ATOMS: atom_id res chain seq x y z
N GLN A 1 -4.12 -36.81 1.41
CA GLN A 1 -5.49 -36.21 1.54
C GLN A 1 -5.57 -35.47 2.86
N LYS A 2 -5.37 -34.15 2.87
CA LYS A 2 -5.86 -33.21 3.87
C LYS A 2 -6.13 -31.88 3.18
N ASN A 3 -7.38 -31.71 2.77
CA ASN A 3 -7.96 -30.42 2.37
C ASN A 3 -7.75 -29.41 3.50
N ARG A 4 -6.83 -28.49 3.33
CA ARG A 4 -6.79 -27.25 4.09
C ARG A 4 -7.63 -26.21 3.35
N MET A 5 -8.90 -26.17 3.70
CA MET A 5 -9.81 -25.08 3.39
C MET A 5 -9.25 -23.81 4.02
N ILE A 6 -8.61 -22.95 3.21
CA ILE A 6 -8.23 -21.60 3.62
C ILE A 6 -9.52 -20.78 3.67
N MET A 7 -10.12 -20.73 4.86
CA MET A 7 -11.18 -19.77 5.12
C MET A 7 -10.64 -18.36 4.90
N ARG A 8 -11.14 -17.68 3.84
CA ARG A 8 -11.06 -16.22 3.72
C ARG A 8 -11.60 -15.62 5.01
N LYS A 9 -10.74 -15.15 5.89
CA LYS A 9 -11.14 -14.29 7.00
C LYS A 9 -11.81 -13.07 6.38
N LYS A 10 -13.14 -12.98 6.48
CA LYS A 10 -13.87 -11.73 6.31
C LYS A 10 -13.16 -10.70 7.18
N LYS A 11 -12.68 -9.59 6.56
CA LYS A 11 -12.26 -8.42 7.32
C LYS A 11 -13.39 -8.07 8.26
N ALA A 12 -13.17 -8.29 9.55
CA ALA A 12 -14.06 -7.82 10.57
C ALA A 12 -14.09 -6.29 10.45
N SER A 13 -15.28 -5.74 10.40
CA SER A 13 -15.51 -4.30 10.57
C SER A 13 -14.80 -3.88 11.86
N PRO A 14 -14.03 -2.79 11.86
CA PRO A 14 -13.37 -2.34 13.08
C PRO A 14 -14.43 -2.10 14.16
N PRO A 15 -14.15 -2.47 15.41
CA PRO A 15 -15.08 -2.27 16.50
C PRO A 15 -15.39 -0.78 16.65
N LEU A 16 -16.66 -0.47 16.87
CA LEU A 16 -17.15 0.84 17.25
C LEU A 16 -16.35 1.36 18.46
N LEU A 17 -15.71 2.48 18.25
CA LEU A 17 -15.01 3.38 19.16
C LEU A 17 -15.30 3.20 20.66
N SER A 18 -14.37 2.60 21.35
CA SER A 18 -13.99 2.99 22.71
C SER A 18 -12.62 3.67 22.58
N ASP A 19 -12.54 4.91 23.06
CA ASP A 19 -11.36 5.77 23.13
C ASP A 19 -10.97 6.53 21.85
N SER A 20 -11.12 7.81 21.93
CA SER A 20 -10.56 9.00 21.25
C SER A 20 -9.40 8.84 20.23
N THR A 21 -9.39 7.77 19.45
CA THR A 21 -8.37 7.54 18.41
C THR A 21 -9.00 7.66 17.01
N LEU A 22 -8.51 8.59 16.20
CA LEU A 22 -8.93 8.75 14.81
C LEU A 22 -7.81 8.32 13.85
N ASN A 23 -8.19 7.60 12.79
CA ASN A 23 -7.28 7.28 11.70
C ASN A 23 -7.61 8.13 10.46
N LEU A 24 -6.62 8.84 9.93
CA LEU A 24 -6.75 9.71 8.77
C LEU A 24 -7.24 8.93 7.53
N THR A 25 -6.71 7.73 7.30
CA THR A 25 -7.06 6.90 6.14
C THR A 25 -8.49 6.40 6.23
N ASP A 26 -8.94 6.00 7.42
CA ASP A 26 -10.33 5.58 7.64
C ASP A 26 -11.31 6.74 7.43
N LEU A 27 -10.98 7.94 7.90
CA LEU A 27 -11.81 9.12 7.67
C LEU A 27 -11.97 9.46 6.19
N LYS A 28 -10.90 9.28 5.38
CA LYS A 28 -10.96 9.49 3.93
C LYS A 28 -11.90 8.51 3.21
N THR A 29 -12.03 7.30 3.71
CA THR A 29 -12.90 6.26 3.11
C THR A 29 -14.37 6.42 3.50
N ARG A 30 -14.67 7.12 4.59
CA ARG A 30 -16.05 7.32 5.09
C ARG A 30 -16.89 8.18 4.16
N SER A 31 -18.21 7.93 4.17
CA SER A 31 -19.20 8.76 3.48
C SER A 31 -19.31 10.14 4.16
N MET A 32 -19.80 11.14 3.43
CA MET A 32 -20.02 12.47 3.97
C MET A 32 -21.00 12.48 5.15
N GLN A 33 -22.02 11.64 5.10
CA GLN A 33 -23.00 11.49 6.18
C GLN A 33 -22.36 11.03 7.49
N ASN A 34 -21.53 9.99 7.44
CA ASN A 34 -20.83 9.47 8.62
C ASN A 34 -19.80 10.48 9.18
N LEU A 35 -19.21 11.31 8.31
CA LEU A 35 -18.31 12.39 8.75
C LEU A 35 -19.08 13.53 9.44
N MET A 36 -20.31 13.83 8.99
CA MET A 36 -21.18 14.83 9.66
C MET A 36 -21.62 14.36 11.04
N GLU A 37 -22.00 13.08 11.19
CA GLU A 37 -22.35 12.50 12.50
C GLU A 37 -21.17 12.59 13.48
N LEU A 38 -19.94 12.35 13.00
CA LEU A 38 -18.74 12.54 13.81
C LEU A 38 -18.51 14.02 14.13
N ALA A 39 -18.75 14.92 13.20
CA ALA A 39 -18.58 16.35 13.41
C ALA A 39 -19.53 16.91 14.47
N GLU A 40 -20.74 16.38 14.54
CA GLU A 40 -21.71 16.70 15.62
C GLU A 40 -21.18 16.21 16.99
N GLN A 41 -20.58 15.01 17.04
CA GLN A 41 -19.99 14.49 18.30
C GLN A 41 -18.81 15.31 18.80
N TYR A 42 -18.03 15.91 17.87
CA TYR A 42 -16.90 16.78 18.19
C TYR A 42 -17.28 18.27 18.27
N GLU A 43 -18.58 18.59 18.22
CA GLU A 43 -19.14 19.96 18.32
C GLU A 43 -18.53 20.93 17.30
N ILE A 44 -18.33 20.48 16.04
CA ILE A 44 -17.76 21.30 14.97
C ILE A 44 -18.84 22.19 14.37
N GLU A 45 -18.67 23.51 14.50
CA GLU A 45 -19.58 24.49 13.90
C GLU A 45 -19.48 24.48 12.36
N ASN A 46 -20.62 24.71 11.69
CA ASN A 46 -20.70 24.82 10.23
C ASN A 46 -20.23 23.58 9.41
N ALA A 47 -20.23 22.40 10.00
CA ALA A 47 -19.79 21.16 9.34
C ALA A 47 -20.50 20.90 8.00
N SER A 48 -21.78 21.28 7.89
CA SER A 48 -22.60 21.08 6.66
C SER A 48 -22.16 21.92 5.47
N SER A 49 -21.43 23.02 5.66
CA SER A 49 -20.94 23.91 4.61
C SER A 49 -19.52 23.59 4.15
N MET A 50 -18.80 22.73 4.89
CA MET A 50 -17.41 22.39 4.62
C MET A 50 -17.27 21.32 3.53
N ARG A 51 -16.19 21.40 2.74
CA ARG A 51 -15.79 20.34 1.84
C ARG A 51 -15.26 19.14 2.64
N LYS A 52 -15.34 17.94 2.06
CA LYS A 52 -14.88 16.70 2.73
C LYS A 52 -13.49 16.82 3.35
N GLN A 53 -12.54 17.42 2.66
CA GLN A 53 -11.17 17.60 3.15
C GLN A 53 -11.10 18.57 4.33
N GLU A 54 -11.83 19.68 4.27
CA GLU A 54 -11.90 20.68 5.34
C GLU A 54 -12.54 20.08 6.60
N LEU A 55 -13.59 19.27 6.42
CA LEU A 55 -14.26 18.57 7.51
C LEU A 55 -13.35 17.54 8.18
N ILE A 56 -12.59 16.75 7.41
CA ILE A 56 -11.60 15.82 7.95
C ILE A 56 -10.53 16.58 8.75
N PHE A 57 -10.04 17.69 8.21
CA PHE A 57 -9.06 18.51 8.90
C PHE A 57 -9.60 19.08 10.23
N ALA A 58 -10.82 19.58 10.24
CA ALA A 58 -11.49 20.10 11.43
C ALA A 58 -11.69 18.99 12.49
N LEU A 59 -12.12 17.79 12.07
CA LEU A 59 -12.26 16.62 12.93
C LEU A 59 -10.95 16.21 13.61
N LEU A 60 -9.87 16.17 12.84
CA LEU A 60 -8.54 15.81 13.34
C LEU A 60 -8.01 16.88 14.31
N SER A 61 -8.24 18.16 13.99
CA SER A 61 -7.86 19.27 14.88
C SER A 61 -8.64 19.22 16.19
N ALA A 62 -9.94 19.00 16.14
CA ALA A 62 -10.79 18.87 17.33
C ALA A 62 -10.36 17.66 18.19
N CYS A 63 -10.09 16.52 17.58
CA CYS A 63 -9.57 15.33 18.27
C CYS A 63 -8.24 15.64 19.00
N SER A 64 -7.32 16.35 18.33
CA SER A 64 -6.05 16.73 18.92
C SER A 64 -6.20 17.66 20.13
N LEU A 65 -7.15 18.58 20.09
CA LEU A 65 -7.45 19.48 21.22
C LEU A 65 -8.00 18.73 22.44
N GLN A 66 -8.72 17.64 22.22
CA GLN A 66 -9.25 16.76 23.27
C GLN A 66 -8.24 15.70 23.74
N ASN A 67 -6.94 15.85 23.41
CA ASN A 67 -5.88 14.89 23.69
C ASN A 67 -6.10 13.50 23.05
N GLY A 68 -6.91 13.40 22.01
CA GLY A 68 -7.08 12.19 21.23
C GLY A 68 -5.83 11.87 20.40
N ALA A 69 -5.54 10.59 20.24
CA ALA A 69 -4.45 10.15 19.38
C ALA A 69 -4.92 10.07 17.93
N ILE A 70 -4.19 10.72 17.03
CA ILE A 70 -4.44 10.65 15.59
C ILE A 70 -3.42 9.72 14.98
N TYR A 71 -3.89 8.78 14.17
CA TYR A 71 -3.05 7.86 13.41
C TYR A 71 -3.18 8.11 11.91
N GLY A 72 -2.10 7.84 11.20
CA GLY A 72 -2.08 7.88 9.74
C GLY A 72 -1.09 6.85 9.21
N ASP A 73 -1.37 6.40 8.01
CA ASP A 73 -0.56 5.44 7.28
C ASP A 73 -0.37 5.89 5.83
N GLY A 74 0.67 5.40 5.21
CA GLY A 74 0.95 5.71 3.82
C GLY A 74 2.26 5.10 3.35
N VAL A 75 2.55 5.29 2.07
CA VAL A 75 3.80 4.86 1.44
C VAL A 75 4.79 6.00 1.44
N LEU A 76 5.99 5.75 1.95
CA LEU A 76 7.02 6.77 2.09
C LEU A 76 7.63 7.13 0.72
N GLU A 77 7.58 8.39 0.38
CA GLU A 77 8.38 9.02 -0.67
C GLU A 77 9.44 9.91 -0.02
N ILE A 78 10.71 9.66 -0.35
CA ILE A 78 11.83 10.48 0.14
C ILE A 78 12.25 11.44 -0.97
N LEU A 79 12.32 12.72 -0.63
CA LEU A 79 12.78 13.78 -1.52
C LEU A 79 14.31 13.96 -1.46
N PRO A 80 14.92 14.58 -2.47
CA PRO A 80 16.38 14.80 -2.51
C PRO A 80 16.93 15.54 -1.30
N ASP A 81 16.13 16.40 -0.68
CA ASP A 81 16.48 17.17 0.52
C ASP A 81 16.54 16.33 1.81
N GLY A 82 16.23 15.02 1.71
CA GLY A 82 16.34 14.05 2.80
C GLY A 82 15.15 13.97 3.74
N PHE A 83 14.10 14.75 3.55
CA PHE A 83 12.82 14.56 4.21
C PHE A 83 11.85 13.75 3.32
N GLY A 84 10.74 13.28 3.89
CA GLY A 84 9.79 12.48 3.14
C GLY A 84 8.34 12.83 3.43
N PHE A 85 7.47 12.26 2.60
CA PHE A 85 6.02 12.30 2.76
C PHE A 85 5.43 10.90 2.69
N LEU A 86 4.44 10.61 3.52
CA LEU A 86 3.61 9.43 3.38
C LEU A 86 2.48 9.74 2.40
N ARG A 87 2.51 9.05 1.27
CA ARG A 87 1.53 9.19 0.18
C ARG A 87 0.40 8.19 0.35
N SER A 88 -0.81 8.63 0.05
CA SER A 88 -1.98 7.77 0.14
C SER A 88 -2.23 7.01 -1.16
N PRO A 89 -2.55 5.69 -1.10
CA PRO A 89 -2.99 4.94 -2.27
C PRO A 89 -4.31 5.46 -2.84
N LEU A 90 -5.16 6.12 -2.02
CA LEU A 90 -6.43 6.70 -2.47
C LEU A 90 -6.26 7.85 -3.47
N SER A 91 -5.13 8.55 -3.44
CA SER A 91 -4.76 9.59 -4.39
C SER A 91 -3.74 9.11 -5.43
N SER A 92 -3.67 7.81 -5.68
CA SER A 92 -2.71 7.20 -6.61
C SER A 92 -1.26 7.64 -6.34
N TYR A 93 -0.92 7.83 -5.07
CA TYR A 93 0.41 8.29 -4.58
C TYR A 93 0.82 9.68 -5.08
N MET A 94 -0.11 10.45 -5.65
CA MET A 94 0.16 11.81 -6.10
C MET A 94 0.29 12.77 -4.92
N PRO A 95 1.14 13.82 -5.02
CA PRO A 95 1.26 14.86 -4.01
C PRO A 95 -0.09 15.50 -3.69
N GLY A 96 -0.39 15.63 -2.41
CA GLY A 96 -1.64 16.20 -1.95
C GLY A 96 -1.50 16.99 -0.64
N PRO A 97 -2.48 17.80 -0.28
CA PRO A 97 -2.49 18.56 0.96
C PRO A 97 -2.58 17.67 2.20
N ASP A 98 -3.04 16.43 2.03
CA ASP A 98 -3.28 15.45 3.09
C ASP A 98 -2.06 14.55 3.35
N ASP A 99 -0.91 14.87 2.76
CA ASP A 99 0.30 14.10 2.94
C ASP A 99 0.87 14.31 4.35
N ILE A 100 1.51 13.28 4.87
CA ILE A 100 2.10 13.30 6.20
C ILE A 100 3.60 13.50 6.07
N TYR A 101 4.11 14.58 6.63
CA TYR A 101 5.54 14.88 6.64
C TYR A 101 6.30 13.95 7.57
N VAL A 102 7.42 13.44 7.08
CA VAL A 102 8.37 12.60 7.82
C VAL A 102 9.73 13.30 7.87
N SER A 103 10.24 13.50 9.08
CA SER A 103 11.50 14.21 9.28
C SER A 103 12.72 13.38 8.88
N PRO A 104 13.84 14.01 8.45
CA PRO A 104 15.08 13.31 8.13
C PRO A 104 15.63 12.50 9.31
N SER A 105 15.40 12.96 10.53
CA SER A 105 15.82 12.26 11.75
C SER A 105 15.06 10.94 11.94
N GLN A 106 13.75 10.90 11.65
CA GLN A 106 12.97 9.67 11.70
C GLN A 106 13.38 8.70 10.60
N ILE A 107 13.59 9.19 9.37
CA ILE A 107 14.06 8.38 8.24
C ILE A 107 15.38 7.69 8.59
N ARG A 108 16.35 8.43 9.15
CA ARG A 108 17.63 7.85 9.56
C ARG A 108 17.52 6.91 10.75
N ARG A 109 16.73 7.29 11.77
CA ARG A 109 16.57 6.48 13.00
C ARG A 109 16.01 5.10 12.73
N PHE A 110 15.02 5.00 11.84
CA PHE A 110 14.34 3.74 11.51
C PHE A 110 14.84 3.12 10.20
N SER A 111 15.88 3.71 9.56
CA SER A 111 16.42 3.27 8.28
C SER A 111 15.33 3.13 7.19
N LEU A 112 14.36 4.06 7.19
CA LEU A 112 13.24 4.06 6.27
C LEU A 112 13.70 4.29 4.84
N ARG A 113 13.00 3.67 3.89
CA ARG A 113 13.30 3.74 2.48
C ARG A 113 12.10 4.20 1.66
N LYS A 114 12.40 4.68 0.47
CA LYS A 114 11.36 4.98 -0.51
C LYS A 114 10.57 3.71 -0.83
N GLY A 115 9.25 3.79 -0.67
CA GLY A 115 8.34 2.69 -0.90
C GLY A 115 7.92 1.91 0.36
N ASP A 116 8.53 2.21 1.52
CA ASP A 116 8.10 1.58 2.79
C ASP A 116 6.69 2.04 3.17
N ILE A 117 5.88 1.10 3.63
CA ILE A 117 4.58 1.39 4.23
C ILE A 117 4.83 1.74 5.69
N VAL A 118 4.50 2.95 6.08
CA VAL A 118 4.70 3.44 7.45
C VAL A 118 3.38 3.84 8.06
N SER A 119 3.11 3.33 9.25
CA SER A 119 1.97 3.70 10.08
C SER A 119 2.45 4.33 11.37
N GLY A 120 1.76 5.35 11.84
CA GLY A 120 2.17 6.01 13.06
C GLY A 120 1.21 7.06 13.58
N GLN A 121 1.54 7.56 14.75
CA GLN A 121 0.84 8.69 15.34
C GLN A 121 1.27 9.98 14.65
N ILE A 122 0.30 10.80 14.26
CA ILE A 122 0.50 12.08 13.59
C ILE A 122 -0.05 13.24 14.44
N ARG A 123 0.39 14.44 14.10
CA ARG A 123 -0.17 15.68 14.67
C ARG A 123 -0.66 16.61 13.56
N PRO A 124 -1.66 17.45 13.84
CA PRO A 124 -2.06 18.49 12.91
C PRO A 124 -0.92 19.50 12.67
N PRO A 125 -0.96 20.21 11.53
CA PRO A 125 0.01 21.27 11.24
C PRO A 125 -0.11 22.42 12.24
N LYS A 126 1.02 23.05 12.59
CA LYS A 126 1.09 24.27 13.37
C LYS A 126 0.85 25.50 12.45
N GLU A 127 0.75 26.70 13.04
CA GLU A 127 0.39 27.94 12.35
C GLU A 127 1.21 28.23 11.06
N CYS A 128 2.46 27.77 10.96
CA CYS A 128 3.31 27.95 9.76
C CYS A 128 3.52 26.67 8.93
N GLU A 129 2.88 25.57 9.32
CA GLU A 129 3.03 24.29 8.63
C GLU A 129 1.82 24.02 7.72
N ARG A 130 2.04 23.32 6.60
CA ARG A 130 0.96 22.98 5.66
C ARG A 130 0.52 21.51 5.77
N TYR A 131 1.37 20.65 6.33
CA TYR A 131 1.18 19.21 6.31
C TYR A 131 1.07 18.64 7.73
N PHE A 132 0.35 17.54 7.88
CA PHE A 132 0.42 16.73 9.08
C PHE A 132 1.86 16.25 9.29
N ALA A 133 2.28 16.09 10.53
CA ALA A 133 3.64 15.61 10.82
C ALA A 133 3.59 14.31 11.62
N LEU A 134 4.41 13.34 11.20
CA LEU A 134 4.58 12.08 11.90
C LEU A 134 5.30 12.33 13.24
N LEU A 135 4.67 11.94 14.35
CA LEU A 135 5.25 12.03 15.69
C LEU A 135 5.99 10.76 16.07
N LYS A 136 5.31 9.63 15.96
CA LYS A 136 5.82 8.33 16.39
C LYS A 136 5.47 7.28 15.35
N VAL A 137 6.48 6.53 14.90
CA VAL A 137 6.29 5.36 14.04
C VAL A 137 5.80 4.21 14.91
N THR A 138 4.69 3.60 14.55
CA THR A 138 4.13 2.42 15.22
C THR A 138 4.43 1.14 14.46
N GLU A 139 4.38 1.19 13.12
CA GLU A 139 4.61 0.03 12.26
C GLU A 139 5.34 0.42 10.98
N ILE A 140 6.15 -0.49 10.47
CA ILE A 140 6.85 -0.39 9.19
C ILE A 140 6.63 -1.71 8.44
N GLY A 141 5.96 -1.66 7.28
CA GLY A 141 5.64 -2.88 6.51
C GLY A 141 4.74 -3.86 7.25
N LEU A 142 3.83 -3.35 8.13
CA LEU A 142 2.94 -4.15 9.00
C LEU A 142 3.66 -4.88 10.15
N GLU A 143 4.92 -4.56 10.41
CA GLU A 143 5.70 -5.10 11.52
C GLU A 143 6.15 -3.98 12.48
N PRO A 144 6.46 -4.31 13.74
CA PRO A 144 7.03 -3.37 14.69
C PRO A 144 8.36 -2.78 14.16
N PRO A 145 8.68 -1.51 14.44
CA PRO A 145 9.87 -0.84 13.94
C PRO A 145 11.20 -1.50 14.34
N GLU A 146 11.17 -2.32 15.39
CA GLU A 146 12.34 -3.05 15.88
C GLU A 146 12.77 -4.16 14.90
N ASN A 147 11.80 -4.82 14.27
CA ASN A 147 12.05 -5.88 13.28
C ASN A 147 12.56 -5.30 11.96
N ALA A 148 12.08 -4.11 11.58
CA ALA A 148 12.45 -3.46 10.32
C ALA A 148 13.93 -3.13 10.20
N LYS A 149 14.64 -2.94 11.33
CA LYS A 149 16.08 -2.66 11.33
C LYS A 149 16.93 -3.84 10.85
N ASN A 150 16.44 -5.06 10.99
CA ASN A 150 17.16 -6.29 10.66
C ASN A 150 16.84 -6.81 9.25
N LEU A 151 16.03 -6.10 8.48
CA LEU A 151 15.68 -6.50 7.13
C LEU A 151 16.90 -6.46 6.21
N VAL A 152 17.19 -7.59 5.58
CA VAL A 152 18.25 -7.68 4.56
C VAL A 152 17.77 -6.92 3.32
N LEU A 153 18.66 -6.08 2.79
CA LEU A 153 18.38 -5.34 1.57
C LEU A 153 18.24 -6.28 0.39
N PHE A 154 17.33 -5.95 -0.52
CA PHE A 154 17.18 -6.69 -1.77
C PHE A 154 18.51 -6.84 -2.53
N ASP A 155 19.32 -5.77 -2.59
CA ASP A 155 20.62 -5.76 -3.26
C ASP A 155 21.66 -6.68 -2.58
N ASN A 156 21.47 -7.01 -1.32
CA ASN A 156 22.34 -7.88 -0.54
C ASN A 156 21.86 -9.35 -0.53
N LEU A 157 20.72 -9.65 -1.16
CA LEU A 157 20.23 -11.02 -1.29
C LEU A 157 21.09 -11.81 -2.27
N THR A 158 21.41 -13.04 -1.91
CA THR A 158 22.11 -13.96 -2.81
C THR A 158 21.16 -14.40 -3.93
N PRO A 159 21.48 -14.14 -5.22
CA PRO A 159 20.65 -14.60 -6.32
C PRO A 159 20.70 -16.13 -6.41
N ILE A 160 19.54 -16.73 -6.58
CA ILE A 160 19.38 -18.18 -6.82
C ILE A 160 18.75 -18.40 -8.19
N TYR A 161 18.95 -19.61 -8.74
CA TYR A 161 18.21 -20.03 -9.93
C TYR A 161 16.73 -20.22 -9.56
N PRO A 162 15.79 -19.97 -10.52
CA PRO A 162 14.38 -20.25 -10.29
C PRO A 162 14.17 -21.74 -10.01
N ASP A 163 13.63 -22.07 -8.86
CA ASP A 163 13.34 -23.43 -8.39
C ASP A 163 11.84 -23.78 -8.52
N GLN A 164 10.99 -22.77 -8.63
CA GLN A 164 9.55 -22.93 -8.77
C GLN A 164 9.10 -22.53 -10.18
N GLN A 165 8.62 -23.51 -10.95
CA GLN A 165 8.13 -23.29 -12.30
C GLN A 165 6.73 -22.64 -12.29
N LEU A 166 6.52 -21.67 -13.17
CA LEU A 166 5.21 -21.16 -13.55
C LEU A 166 4.66 -21.97 -14.71
N VAL A 167 3.71 -22.85 -14.46
CA VAL A 167 3.10 -23.70 -15.47
C VAL A 167 2.20 -22.86 -16.37
N MET A 168 2.46 -22.90 -17.70
CA MET A 168 1.71 -22.15 -18.71
C MET A 168 0.59 -22.97 -19.35
N GLU A 169 0.60 -24.30 -19.20
CA GLU A 169 -0.47 -25.16 -19.71
C GLU A 169 -1.73 -24.99 -18.85
N ASN A 170 -2.82 -24.56 -19.47
CA ASN A 170 -4.10 -24.30 -18.83
C ASN A 170 -5.26 -25.18 -19.34
N GLY A 171 -4.94 -26.29 -20.00
CA GLY A 171 -5.93 -27.21 -20.58
C GLY A 171 -6.63 -26.72 -21.85
N GLU A 172 -6.37 -25.51 -22.30
CA GLU A 172 -6.84 -24.99 -23.58
C GLU A 172 -6.04 -25.61 -24.73
N LYS A 173 -6.62 -25.66 -25.95
CA LYS A 173 -5.93 -26.13 -27.15
C LYS A 173 -4.83 -25.16 -27.65
N ASN A 174 -4.10 -24.56 -26.71
CA ASN A 174 -3.04 -23.63 -27.00
C ASN A 174 -1.69 -24.33 -27.01
N PHE A 175 -1.26 -24.74 -28.20
CA PHE A 175 0.02 -25.43 -28.36
C PHE A 175 1.21 -24.55 -28.00
N ALA A 176 1.11 -23.21 -28.14
CA ALA A 176 2.22 -22.31 -27.86
C ALA A 176 2.64 -22.36 -26.38
N ASN A 177 1.69 -22.36 -25.45
CA ASN A 177 1.97 -22.44 -24.01
C ASN A 177 2.64 -23.77 -23.63
N ARG A 178 2.18 -24.89 -24.23
CA ARG A 178 2.80 -26.21 -24.02
C ARG A 178 4.21 -26.27 -24.56
N VAL A 179 4.46 -25.65 -25.71
CA VAL A 179 5.81 -25.56 -26.27
C VAL A 179 6.73 -24.74 -25.37
N VAL A 180 6.25 -23.65 -24.80
CA VAL A 180 7.01 -22.84 -23.83
C VAL A 180 7.37 -23.67 -22.60
N ASP A 181 6.41 -24.37 -22.00
CA ASP A 181 6.67 -25.22 -20.83
C ASP A 181 7.70 -26.32 -21.09
N LEU A 182 7.69 -26.86 -22.31
CA LEU A 182 8.58 -27.97 -22.70
C LEU A 182 9.98 -27.50 -23.09
N MET A 183 10.09 -26.38 -23.84
CA MET A 183 11.34 -25.95 -24.48
C MET A 183 12.03 -24.80 -23.73
N ALA A 184 11.25 -23.95 -23.01
CA ALA A 184 11.74 -22.76 -22.32
C ALA A 184 10.91 -22.51 -21.06
N PRO A 185 10.94 -23.42 -20.07
CA PRO A 185 10.16 -23.26 -18.85
C PRO A 185 10.51 -21.97 -18.14
N VAL A 186 9.50 -21.30 -17.60
CA VAL A 186 9.63 -20.02 -16.90
C VAL A 186 9.42 -20.27 -15.42
N GLY A 187 10.32 -19.74 -14.59
CA GLY A 187 10.23 -19.85 -13.13
C GLY A 187 9.94 -18.51 -12.46
N CYS A 188 9.55 -18.59 -11.18
CA CYS A 188 9.31 -17.41 -10.35
C CYS A 188 10.58 -16.55 -10.24
N GLY A 189 10.45 -15.24 -10.44
CA GLY A 189 11.58 -14.30 -10.39
C GLY A 189 12.49 -14.30 -11.63
N GLN A 190 12.23 -15.15 -12.63
CA GLN A 190 13.02 -15.21 -13.85
C GLN A 190 12.76 -14.01 -14.76
N ARG A 191 13.83 -13.49 -15.37
CA ARG A 191 13.74 -12.51 -16.46
C ARG A 191 13.78 -13.24 -17.80
N GLY A 192 12.75 -13.06 -18.61
CA GLY A 192 12.63 -13.63 -19.95
C GLY A 192 12.71 -12.55 -21.02
N LEU A 193 13.31 -12.88 -22.16
CA LEU A 193 13.34 -12.02 -23.35
C LEU A 193 12.70 -12.76 -24.52
N ILE A 194 11.65 -12.17 -25.11
CA ILE A 194 11.00 -12.66 -26.30
C ILE A 194 11.44 -11.82 -27.49
N VAL A 195 12.24 -12.40 -28.35
CA VAL A 195 12.73 -11.77 -29.59
C VAL A 195 11.99 -12.37 -30.79
N ALA A 196 11.35 -11.50 -31.55
CA ALA A 196 10.63 -11.91 -32.74
C ALA A 196 10.56 -10.75 -33.75
N PRO A 197 10.61 -11.03 -35.08
CA PRO A 197 10.37 -10.03 -36.10
C PRO A 197 8.97 -9.37 -35.95
N PRO A 198 8.75 -8.21 -36.56
CA PRO A 198 7.43 -7.61 -36.59
C PRO A 198 6.38 -8.55 -37.22
N ARG A 199 5.16 -8.51 -36.69
CA ARG A 199 3.98 -9.27 -37.21
C ARG A 199 4.07 -10.80 -37.10
N THR A 200 4.93 -11.34 -36.23
CA THR A 200 5.07 -12.78 -36.01
C THR A 200 4.24 -13.34 -34.85
N GLY A 201 3.36 -12.53 -34.26
CA GLY A 201 2.50 -12.96 -33.15
C GLY A 201 3.09 -12.79 -31.76
N LYS A 202 4.17 -11.98 -31.57
CA LYS A 202 4.78 -11.71 -30.27
C LYS A 202 3.77 -11.25 -29.22
N THR A 203 2.91 -10.30 -29.56
CA THR A 203 1.88 -9.78 -28.65
C THR A 203 0.86 -10.84 -28.29
N VAL A 204 0.45 -11.67 -29.25
CA VAL A 204 -0.49 -12.78 -29.04
C VAL A 204 0.10 -13.81 -28.09
N LEU A 205 1.39 -14.13 -28.24
CA LEU A 205 2.10 -15.04 -27.34
C LEU A 205 2.14 -14.44 -25.90
N LEU A 206 2.50 -13.15 -25.75
CA LEU A 206 2.53 -12.49 -24.44
C LEU A 206 1.16 -12.49 -23.76
N GLN A 207 0.09 -12.21 -24.51
CA GLN A 207 -1.28 -12.28 -23.99
C GLN A 207 -1.65 -13.69 -23.54
N SER A 208 -1.27 -14.69 -24.32
CA SER A 208 -1.52 -16.10 -24.00
C SER A 208 -0.80 -16.53 -22.73
N LEU A 209 0.48 -16.15 -22.57
CA LEU A 209 1.25 -16.41 -21.36
C LEU A 209 0.67 -15.70 -20.14
N ALA A 210 0.28 -14.41 -20.27
CA ALA A 210 -0.33 -13.66 -19.20
C ALA A 210 -1.66 -14.29 -18.72
N ASN A 211 -2.50 -14.72 -19.67
CA ASN A 211 -3.76 -15.41 -19.35
C ASN A 211 -3.51 -16.74 -18.64
N ALA A 212 -2.52 -17.50 -19.07
CA ALA A 212 -2.16 -18.78 -18.46
C ALA A 212 -1.63 -18.60 -17.03
N ILE A 213 -0.76 -17.61 -16.81
CA ILE A 213 -0.24 -17.29 -15.46
C ILE A 213 -1.39 -16.92 -14.54
N ASN A 214 -2.30 -16.04 -14.98
CA ASN A 214 -3.44 -15.61 -14.17
C ASN A 214 -4.41 -16.76 -13.85
N ALA A 215 -4.59 -17.71 -14.79
CA ALA A 215 -5.46 -18.87 -14.59
C ALA A 215 -4.86 -19.90 -13.64
N ASN A 216 -3.57 -20.20 -13.77
CA ASN A 216 -2.92 -21.25 -12.99
C ASN A 216 -2.37 -20.78 -11.65
N ASN A 217 -2.07 -19.47 -11.52
CA ASN A 217 -1.46 -18.88 -10.33
C ASN A 217 -2.24 -17.64 -9.88
N PRO A 218 -3.38 -17.81 -9.20
CA PRO A 218 -4.25 -16.70 -8.78
C PRO A 218 -3.60 -15.75 -7.78
N ASP A 219 -2.53 -16.19 -7.12
CA ASP A 219 -1.79 -15.38 -6.14
C ASP A 219 -0.75 -14.45 -6.79
N VAL A 220 -0.49 -14.61 -8.09
CA VAL A 220 0.47 -13.78 -8.84
C VAL A 220 -0.19 -12.47 -9.27
N TYR A 221 0.40 -11.34 -8.89
CA TYR A 221 -0.04 -10.03 -9.33
C TYR A 221 0.57 -9.69 -10.70
N LEU A 222 -0.27 -9.54 -11.72
CA LEU A 222 0.16 -9.25 -13.09
C LEU A 222 0.21 -7.74 -13.32
N ILE A 223 1.35 -7.23 -13.79
CA ILE A 223 1.55 -5.84 -14.21
C ILE A 223 1.95 -5.83 -15.70
N VAL A 224 1.23 -5.06 -16.53
CA VAL A 224 1.46 -4.94 -17.97
C VAL A 224 1.75 -3.50 -18.37
#